data_52d8e92831296e3d50d8d1dc7f98bfe1
#
_entry.id   52d8e92831296e3d50d8d1dc7f98bfe1
#
_cell.length_a   1.000
_cell.length_b   1.000
_cell.length_c   1.000
_cell.angle_alpha   90.00
_cell.angle_beta   90.00
_cell.angle_gamma   90.00
#
_symmetry.space_group_name_H-M   'P 1'
#
loop_
_entity.id
_entity.type
_entity.pdbx_description
1 polymer ?
#
loop_
_entity_poly.entity_id
_entity_poly.type
_entity_poly.pdbx_seq_one_letter_code
_entity_poly.pdbx_strand_id
1 'polypeptide(L)'
;GGMPVIVDKLANFARYAHLGKHFETAVAFVEATDLTKLPLGRTEVDGDNVFINVFETVYDRPDWFWEAHRKYADVQIVLAGCERFGWGGEVTFGEIQGDLIPCKNVVGFDFTLTEGQFAIFLPLEPHSPGNPAGEPAPCRKAVIKVLTAENG
;
A
#
# COMPACT_ATOMS: atom_id res chain seq x y z
N GLY A 1 10.66 -5.57 -17.06
CA GLY A 1 9.61 -5.85 -16.15
C GLY A 1 9.76 -5.13 -14.84
N GLY A 2 8.69 -4.95 -14.15
CA GLY A 2 8.69 -4.36 -12.83
C GLY A 2 9.20 -5.33 -11.77
N MET A 3 9.47 -4.79 -10.60
CA MET A 3 9.77 -5.61 -9.44
C MET A 3 8.47 -6.26 -8.93
N PRO A 4 8.53 -7.49 -8.44
CA PRO A 4 7.36 -8.08 -7.79
C PRO A 4 7.05 -7.34 -6.49
N VAL A 5 5.85 -7.56 -5.96
CA VAL A 5 5.45 -7.01 -4.68
C VAL A 5 6.45 -7.40 -3.57
N ILE A 6 6.72 -6.47 -2.70
CA ILE A 6 7.55 -6.70 -1.52
C ILE A 6 6.62 -6.90 -0.32
N VAL A 7 6.82 -7.98 0.42
CA VAL A 7 6.08 -8.26 1.65
C VAL A 7 7.08 -8.55 2.76
N ASP A 8 6.95 -7.87 3.89
CA ASP A 8 7.86 -8.05 5.02
C ASP A 8 7.19 -7.63 6.34
N LYS A 9 7.92 -7.78 7.42
CA LYS A 9 7.51 -7.30 8.74
C LYS A 9 7.88 -5.82 8.87
N LEU A 10 7.05 -5.06 9.56
CA LEU A 10 7.30 -3.63 9.78
C LEU A 10 8.67 -3.38 10.42
N ALA A 11 9.11 -4.25 11.33
CA ALA A 11 10.42 -4.16 11.94
C ALA A 11 11.58 -4.18 10.93
N ASN A 12 11.35 -4.68 9.73
CA ASN A 12 12.34 -4.78 8.66
C ASN A 12 12.22 -3.67 7.62
N PHE A 13 11.36 -2.66 7.85
CA PHE A 13 11.09 -1.65 6.83
C PHE A 13 12.34 -0.87 6.40
N ALA A 14 13.30 -0.69 7.31
CA ALA A 14 14.55 0.00 6.99
C ALA A 14 15.37 -0.66 5.87
N ARG A 15 15.15 -1.94 5.59
CA ARG A 15 15.80 -2.64 4.48
C ARG A 15 15.49 -2.00 3.13
N TYR A 16 14.38 -1.26 3.04
CA TYR A 16 13.85 -0.74 1.78
C TYR A 16 14.09 0.76 1.59
N ALA A 17 14.89 1.38 2.47
CA ALA A 17 15.26 2.78 2.35
C ALA A 17 15.94 3.09 1.01
N HIS A 18 16.68 2.12 0.45
CA HIS A 18 17.41 2.26 -0.80
C HIS A 18 16.51 2.39 -2.04
N LEU A 19 15.20 2.17 -1.91
CA LEU A 19 14.28 2.29 -3.04
C LEU A 19 14.14 3.72 -3.54
N GLY A 20 14.60 4.71 -2.80
CA GLY A 20 14.63 6.10 -3.22
C GLY A 20 14.71 7.04 -2.04
N LYS A 21 14.97 8.33 -2.33
CA LYS A 21 15.13 9.33 -1.28
C LYS A 21 13.86 9.53 -0.44
N HIS A 22 12.70 9.39 -1.04
CA HIS A 22 11.45 9.53 -0.30
C HIS A 22 11.13 8.27 0.52
N PHE A 23 11.68 7.12 0.13
CA PHE A 23 11.65 5.94 0.99
C PHE A 23 12.52 6.13 2.23
N GLU A 24 13.66 6.81 2.10
CA GLU A 24 14.49 7.15 3.26
C GLU A 24 13.70 7.99 4.26
N THR A 25 12.95 8.97 3.77
CA THR A 25 12.07 9.80 4.60
C THR A 25 10.99 8.97 5.28
N ALA A 26 10.34 8.06 4.54
CA ALA A 26 9.32 7.18 5.08
C ALA A 26 9.88 6.27 6.17
N VAL A 27 11.04 5.69 5.94
CA VAL A 27 11.72 4.83 6.93
C VAL A 27 12.02 5.60 8.21
N ALA A 28 12.58 6.81 8.09
CA ALA A 28 12.90 7.64 9.25
C ALA A 28 11.63 7.96 10.06
N PHE A 29 10.53 8.23 9.39
CA PHE A 29 9.25 8.51 10.05
C PHE A 29 8.73 7.28 10.81
N VAL A 30 8.75 6.11 10.18
CA VAL A 30 8.29 4.87 10.79
C VAL A 30 9.13 4.52 12.02
N GLU A 31 10.45 4.68 11.93
CA GLU A 31 11.34 4.39 13.05
C GLU A 31 11.12 5.34 14.24
N ALA A 32 10.72 6.57 13.97
CA ALA A 32 10.51 7.60 15.01
C ALA A 32 9.07 7.65 15.55
N THR A 33 8.14 6.85 15.02
CA THR A 33 6.71 7.05 15.25
C THR A 33 6.02 5.73 15.63
N ASP A 34 5.17 5.77 16.64
CA ASP A 34 4.23 4.68 16.89
C ASP A 34 3.01 4.89 15.97
N LEU A 35 2.97 4.14 14.86
CA LEU A 35 1.92 4.29 13.85
C LEU A 35 0.53 4.00 14.42
N THR A 36 0.42 3.18 15.46
CA THR A 36 -0.87 2.84 16.06
C THR A 36 -1.52 4.03 16.76
N LYS A 37 -0.74 5.08 17.03
CA LYS A 37 -1.22 6.29 17.71
C LYS A 37 -1.57 7.42 16.76
N LEU A 38 -1.35 7.24 15.46
CA LEU A 38 -1.71 8.26 14.48
C LEU A 38 -3.24 8.40 14.39
N PRO A 39 -3.74 9.62 14.15
CA PRO A 39 -5.18 9.82 13.96
C PRO A 39 -5.64 9.20 12.63
N LEU A 40 -6.93 8.94 12.53
CA LEU A 40 -7.55 8.56 11.25
C LEU A 40 -7.37 9.70 10.25
N GLY A 41 -7.23 9.33 8.98
CA GLY A 41 -7.06 10.29 7.89
C GLY A 41 -5.59 10.53 7.57
N ARG A 42 -5.34 11.68 6.94
CA ARG A 42 -4.02 12.02 6.40
C ARG A 42 -3.13 12.70 7.45
N THR A 43 -1.90 12.22 7.56
CA THR A 43 -0.82 12.89 8.27
C THR A 43 0.29 13.15 7.26
N GLU A 44 0.73 14.39 7.13
CA GLU A 44 1.85 14.72 6.25
C GLU A 44 3.16 14.40 6.94
N VAL A 45 4.07 13.81 6.19
CA VAL A 45 5.44 13.56 6.62
C VAL A 45 6.39 14.52 5.90
N ASP A 46 6.23 14.65 4.59
CA ASP A 46 6.98 15.59 3.74
C ASP A 46 6.05 16.06 2.61
N GLY A 47 5.06 16.88 2.95
CA GLY A 47 4.11 17.43 1.99
C GLY A 47 3.46 16.34 1.13
N ASP A 48 3.54 16.53 -0.17
CA ASP A 48 3.05 15.55 -1.15
C ASP A 48 4.09 14.50 -1.54
N ASN A 49 5.32 14.63 -1.06
CA ASN A 49 6.37 13.63 -1.33
C ASN A 49 6.17 12.36 -0.51
N VAL A 50 5.78 12.53 0.76
CA VAL A 50 5.49 11.40 1.66
C VAL A 50 4.37 11.81 2.58
N PHE A 51 3.28 11.04 2.57
CA PHE A 51 2.19 11.22 3.52
C PHE A 51 1.58 9.87 3.85
N ILE A 52 0.84 9.81 4.95
CA ILE A 52 0.27 8.57 5.44
C ILE A 52 -1.22 8.77 5.67
N ASN A 53 -2.01 7.80 5.21
CA ASN A 53 -3.44 7.75 5.46
C ASN A 53 -3.75 6.58 6.38
N VAL A 54 -4.48 6.83 7.47
CA VAL A 54 -4.89 5.79 8.40
C VAL A 54 -6.38 5.54 8.26
N PHE A 55 -6.73 4.28 8.12
CA PHE A 55 -8.12 3.81 7.95
C PHE A 55 -8.46 2.82 9.04
N GLU A 56 -9.73 2.82 9.44
CA GLU A 56 -10.29 1.81 10.32
C GLU A 56 -11.67 1.45 9.79
N THR A 57 -11.85 0.20 9.38
CA THR A 57 -13.06 -0.21 8.70
C THR A 57 -13.25 -1.72 8.76
N VAL A 58 -14.41 -2.18 8.30
CA VAL A 58 -14.70 -3.59 8.07
C VAL A 58 -14.78 -3.77 6.56
N TYR A 59 -13.90 -4.61 6.02
CA TYR A 59 -13.94 -4.92 4.59
C TYR A 59 -14.95 -6.03 4.34
N ASP A 60 -15.91 -5.76 3.47
CA ASP A 60 -17.04 -6.64 3.20
C ASP A 60 -17.46 -6.60 1.72
N ARG A 61 -16.53 -6.25 0.86
CA ARG A 61 -16.78 -6.16 -0.57
C ARG A 61 -16.78 -7.56 -1.19
N PRO A 62 -17.79 -7.91 -2.00
CA PRO A 62 -17.82 -9.21 -2.65
C PRO A 62 -16.85 -9.31 -3.83
N ASP A 63 -16.54 -8.18 -4.47
CA ASP A 63 -15.73 -8.14 -5.68
C ASP A 63 -14.38 -7.49 -5.43
N TRP A 64 -13.35 -8.00 -6.09
CA TRP A 64 -12.02 -7.42 -6.08
C TRP A 64 -11.99 -6.19 -6.97
N PHE A 65 -11.41 -5.11 -6.45
CA PHE A 65 -11.14 -3.90 -7.23
C PHE A 65 -9.64 -3.79 -7.45
N TRP A 66 -9.23 -3.77 -8.72
CA TRP A 66 -7.83 -3.76 -9.09
C TRP A 66 -7.40 -2.40 -9.59
N GLU A 67 -6.28 -1.92 -9.08
CA GLU A 67 -5.74 -0.60 -9.39
C GLU A 67 -4.23 -0.63 -9.47
N ALA A 68 -3.65 0.37 -10.12
CA ALA A 68 -2.24 0.69 -10.08
C ALA A 68 -2.10 2.19 -9.95
N HIS A 69 -0.93 2.67 -9.58
CA HIS A 69 -0.65 4.09 -9.47
C HIS A 69 0.48 4.47 -10.42
N ARG A 70 0.46 5.72 -10.87
CA ARG A 70 1.46 6.20 -11.84
C ARG A 70 2.74 6.68 -11.16
N LYS A 71 2.62 7.44 -10.09
CA LYS A 71 3.73 8.19 -9.49
C LYS A 71 4.07 7.73 -8.08
N TYR A 72 3.09 7.25 -7.35
CA TYR A 72 3.26 6.86 -5.95
C TYR A 72 3.46 5.38 -5.81
N ALA A 73 4.38 5.02 -4.90
CA ALA A 73 4.38 3.70 -4.32
C ALA A 73 3.44 3.70 -3.12
N ASP A 74 2.76 2.59 -2.90
CA ASP A 74 1.94 2.36 -1.71
C ASP A 74 2.69 1.43 -0.76
N VAL A 75 2.85 1.86 0.49
CA VAL A 75 3.26 0.96 1.56
C VAL A 75 2.02 0.71 2.41
N GLN A 76 1.44 -0.47 2.27
CA GLN A 76 0.21 -0.87 2.95
C GLN A 76 0.58 -1.63 4.22
N ILE A 77 0.22 -1.11 5.40
CA ILE A 77 0.64 -1.64 6.69
C ILE A 77 -0.59 -2.00 7.51
N VAL A 78 -0.70 -3.26 7.93
CA VAL A 78 -1.79 -3.67 8.83
C VAL A 78 -1.36 -3.36 10.26
N LEU A 79 -2.14 -2.51 10.94
CA LEU A 79 -1.89 -2.09 12.32
C LEU A 79 -2.67 -2.95 13.32
N ALA A 80 -3.87 -3.40 12.93
CA ALA A 80 -4.70 -4.29 13.75
C ALA A 80 -5.63 -5.07 12.85
N GLY A 81 -5.90 -6.32 13.17
CA GLY A 81 -6.72 -7.20 12.34
C GLY A 81 -5.92 -7.81 11.20
N CYS A 82 -6.58 -8.05 10.08
CA CYS A 82 -5.93 -8.59 8.88
C CYS A 82 -6.66 -8.10 7.64
N GLU A 83 -5.97 -8.14 6.52
CA GLU A 83 -6.50 -7.74 5.23
C GLU A 83 -5.93 -8.65 4.14
N ARG A 84 -6.78 -9.03 3.20
CA ARG A 84 -6.36 -9.80 2.04
C ARG A 84 -6.10 -8.87 0.87
N PHE A 85 -4.97 -9.08 0.21
CA PHE A 85 -4.51 -8.27 -0.91
C PHE A 85 -4.32 -9.15 -2.13
N GLY A 86 -4.51 -8.56 -3.32
CA GLY A 86 -4.10 -9.18 -4.56
C GLY A 86 -2.94 -8.45 -5.19
N TRP A 87 -2.11 -9.18 -5.92
CA TRP A 87 -1.07 -8.65 -6.79
C TRP A 87 -1.28 -9.21 -8.20
N GLY A 88 -1.26 -8.32 -9.21
CA GLY A 88 -1.46 -8.70 -10.60
C GLY A 88 -0.17 -8.69 -11.40
N GLY A 89 0.17 -9.84 -11.99
CA GLY A 89 1.33 -9.94 -12.88
C GLY A 89 0.97 -9.59 -14.32
N GLU A 90 -0.25 -9.89 -14.73
CA GLU A 90 -0.77 -9.54 -16.05
C GLU A 90 -2.11 -8.84 -15.89
N VAL A 91 -2.28 -7.73 -16.57
CA VAL A 91 -3.51 -6.93 -16.49
C VAL A 91 -3.75 -6.20 -17.78
N THR A 92 -4.99 -5.73 -17.95
CA THR A 92 -5.33 -4.70 -18.93
C THR A 92 -5.52 -3.40 -18.18
N PHE A 93 -4.70 -2.39 -18.45
CA PHE A 93 -4.85 -1.08 -17.85
C PHE A 93 -6.03 -0.33 -18.47
N GLY A 94 -6.84 0.26 -17.62
CA GLY A 94 -7.94 1.12 -18.03
C GLY A 94 -7.49 2.57 -18.20
N GLU A 95 -8.46 3.46 -18.23
CA GLU A 95 -8.22 4.90 -18.40
C GLU A 95 -7.63 5.51 -17.13
N ILE A 96 -6.57 6.28 -17.29
CA ILE A 96 -5.88 6.94 -16.19
C ILE A 96 -6.78 8.02 -15.56
N GLN A 97 -6.88 8.01 -14.23
CA GLN A 97 -7.65 8.96 -13.46
C GLN A 97 -6.71 9.60 -12.41
N GLY A 98 -6.03 10.68 -12.79
CA GLY A 98 -5.01 11.29 -11.94
C GLY A 98 -3.81 10.35 -11.75
N ASP A 99 -3.55 9.93 -10.53
CA ASP A 99 -2.51 8.94 -10.24
C ASP A 99 -3.02 7.50 -10.37
N LEU A 100 -4.33 7.29 -10.32
CA LEU A 100 -4.94 5.97 -10.30
C LEU A 100 -5.20 5.44 -11.70
N ILE A 101 -4.89 4.17 -11.92
CA ILE A 101 -5.18 3.44 -13.15
C ILE A 101 -6.01 2.22 -12.77
N PRO A 102 -7.30 2.16 -13.14
CA PRO A 102 -8.08 0.95 -12.91
C PRO A 102 -7.56 -0.18 -13.79
N CYS A 103 -7.61 -1.39 -13.28
CA CYS A 103 -7.09 -2.59 -13.96
C CYS A 103 -8.17 -3.65 -14.07
N LYS A 104 -8.12 -4.44 -15.14
CA LYS A 104 -9.02 -5.56 -15.36
C LYS A 104 -8.28 -6.73 -16.02
N ASN A 105 -8.95 -7.87 -16.14
CA ASN A 105 -8.39 -9.09 -16.73
C ASN A 105 -7.11 -9.50 -16.02
N VAL A 106 -7.17 -9.50 -14.68
CA VAL A 106 -5.98 -9.68 -13.85
C VAL A 106 -5.62 -11.14 -13.70
N VAL A 107 -4.35 -11.46 -13.93
CA VAL A 107 -3.76 -12.75 -13.62
C VAL A 107 -2.66 -12.52 -12.59
N GLY A 108 -2.80 -13.14 -11.43
CA GLY A 108 -1.85 -12.93 -10.34
C GLY A 108 -2.14 -13.85 -9.16
N PHE A 109 -1.85 -13.39 -7.98
CA PHE A 109 -2.09 -14.15 -6.76
C PHE A 109 -2.58 -13.22 -5.65
N ASP A 110 -2.99 -13.81 -4.54
CA ASP A 110 -3.40 -13.05 -3.36
C ASP A 110 -2.63 -13.53 -2.12
N PHE A 111 -2.64 -12.69 -1.10
CA PHE A 111 -1.98 -12.96 0.17
C PHE A 111 -2.68 -12.18 1.28
N THR A 112 -2.49 -12.61 2.51
CA THR A 112 -3.07 -11.95 3.69
C THR A 112 -1.97 -11.35 4.54
N LEU A 113 -2.14 -10.09 4.93
CA LEU A 113 -1.29 -9.43 5.90
C LEU A 113 -1.98 -9.42 7.25
N THR A 114 -1.21 -9.66 8.30
CA THR A 114 -1.65 -9.56 9.68
C THR A 114 -0.92 -8.42 10.37
N GLU A 115 -1.24 -8.17 11.64
CA GLU A 115 -0.69 -7.06 12.41
C GLU A 115 0.83 -7.02 12.36
N GLY A 116 1.37 -5.85 12.05
CA GLY A 116 2.82 -5.62 11.97
C GLY A 116 3.46 -6.04 10.66
N GLN A 117 2.67 -6.38 9.65
CA GLN A 117 3.18 -6.73 8.31
C GLN A 117 2.82 -5.64 7.31
N PHE A 118 3.61 -5.53 6.26
CA PHE A 118 3.36 -4.57 5.19
C PHE A 118 3.63 -5.18 3.82
N ALA A 119 3.06 -4.52 2.80
CA ALA A 119 3.35 -4.77 1.40
C ALA A 119 3.71 -3.45 0.72
N ILE A 120 4.69 -3.47 -0.17
CA ILE A 120 5.03 -2.32 -1.02
C ILE A 120 4.61 -2.65 -2.44
N PHE A 121 3.77 -1.79 -3.01
CA PHE A 121 3.41 -1.83 -4.42
C PHE A 121 4.04 -0.61 -5.10
N LEU A 122 5.00 -0.85 -5.98
CA LEU A 122 5.67 0.22 -6.72
C LEU A 122 4.76 0.74 -7.83
N PRO A 123 5.05 1.91 -8.43
CA PRO A 123 4.24 2.41 -9.54
C PRO A 123 4.05 1.38 -10.64
N LEU A 124 2.85 1.35 -11.21
CA LEU A 124 2.41 0.46 -12.27
C LEU A 124 2.28 -1.02 -11.86
N GLU A 125 2.43 -1.34 -10.57
CA GLU A 125 2.14 -2.69 -10.08
C GLU A 125 0.66 -2.80 -9.74
N PRO A 126 -0.10 -3.63 -10.47
CA PRO A 126 -1.51 -3.83 -10.17
C PRO A 126 -1.71 -4.53 -8.83
N HIS A 127 -2.62 -3.99 -8.03
CA HIS A 127 -2.93 -4.56 -6.74
C HIS A 127 -4.41 -4.35 -6.40
N SER A 128 -4.91 -5.17 -5.51
CA SER A 128 -6.27 -5.07 -4.99
C SER A 128 -6.21 -5.05 -3.48
N PRO A 129 -6.36 -3.87 -2.84
CA PRO A 129 -6.43 -3.76 -1.40
C PRO A 129 -7.88 -3.85 -0.90
N GLY A 130 -8.06 -3.96 0.41
CA GLY A 130 -9.36 -3.83 1.03
C GLY A 130 -10.28 -5.03 0.87
N ASN A 131 -9.73 -6.23 0.82
CA ASN A 131 -10.53 -7.45 0.73
C ASN A 131 -10.58 -8.15 2.07
N PRO A 132 -11.73 -8.77 2.43
CA PRO A 132 -11.82 -9.51 3.67
C PRO A 132 -10.93 -10.75 3.64
N ALA A 133 -10.31 -11.04 4.77
CA ALA A 133 -9.49 -12.22 4.96
C ALA A 133 -10.30 -13.28 5.72
N GLY A 134 -11.30 -13.83 5.08
CA GLY A 134 -12.30 -14.71 5.70
C GLY A 134 -13.55 -13.93 6.07
N GLU A 135 -14.11 -14.17 7.25
CA GLU A 135 -15.29 -13.43 7.71
C GLU A 135 -14.95 -11.95 7.89
N PRO A 136 -15.84 -11.03 7.49
CA PRO A 136 -15.61 -9.60 7.69
C PRO A 136 -15.36 -9.28 9.16
N ALA A 137 -14.29 -8.53 9.41
CA ALA A 137 -13.88 -8.15 10.75
C ALA A 137 -13.17 -6.79 10.71
N PRO A 138 -13.15 -6.05 11.83
CA PRO A 138 -12.48 -4.76 11.88
C PRO A 138 -11.00 -4.86 11.54
N CYS A 139 -10.53 -3.91 10.72
CA CYS A 139 -9.13 -3.79 10.35
C CYS A 139 -8.72 -2.33 10.46
N ARG A 140 -7.55 -2.08 11.05
CA ARG A 140 -6.94 -0.77 11.08
C ARG A 140 -5.65 -0.85 10.29
N LYS A 141 -5.49 0.04 9.31
CA LYS A 141 -4.28 0.06 8.49
C LYS A 141 -3.78 1.46 8.22
N ALA A 142 -2.50 1.54 7.89
CA ALA A 142 -1.87 2.76 7.40
C ALA A 142 -1.38 2.52 5.98
N VAL A 143 -1.56 3.51 5.12
CA VAL A 143 -0.99 3.50 3.77
C VAL A 143 -0.04 4.68 3.67
N ILE A 144 1.25 4.40 3.49
CA ILE A 144 2.22 5.45 3.24
C ILE A 144 2.31 5.63 1.72
N LYS A 145 2.02 6.84 1.28
CA LYS A 145 2.17 7.23 -0.13
C LYS A 145 3.56 7.82 -0.29
N VAL A 146 4.37 7.20 -1.13
CA VAL A 146 5.76 7.59 -1.35
C VAL A 146 5.93 7.98 -2.82
N LEU A 147 6.22 9.26 -3.07
CA LEU A 147 6.41 9.74 -4.43
C LEU A 147 7.72 9.16 -4.99
N THR A 148 7.63 8.52 -6.15
CA THR A 148 8.80 7.90 -6.79
C THR A 148 9.12 8.51 -8.14
N ALA A 149 8.10 9.02 -8.84
CA ALA A 149 8.29 9.62 -10.16
C ALA A 149 8.56 11.11 -10.01
N GLU A 150 9.79 11.45 -9.67
CA GLU A 150 10.16 12.82 -9.32
C GLU A 150 9.99 13.83 -10.43
N ASN A 151 10.17 13.43 -11.65
CA ASN A 151 10.14 14.33 -12.79
C ASN A 151 8.90 14.17 -13.66
N GLY A 152 7.90 13.58 -13.07
CA GLY A 152 6.82 13.35 -13.89
C GLY A 152 5.59 13.19 -13.69
#